data_844582682e829d0ccce00b5a335f6b1e
#
_entry.id   844582682e829d0ccce00b5a335f6b1e
#
_cell.length_a   1.000
_cell.length_b   1.000
_cell.length_c   1.000
_cell.angle_alpha   90.00
_cell.angle_beta   90.00
_cell.angle_gamma   90.00
#
_symmetry.space_group_name_H-M   'P 1'
#
loop_
_entity.id
_entity.type
_entity.pdbx_description
1 polymer ?
#
loop_
_entity_poly.entity_id
_entity_poly.type
_entity_poly.pdbx_seq_one_letter_code
_entity_poly.pdbx_strand_id
1 'polypeptide(L)'
;MSRNNDINAEVVSVSPNKLKISVDDLEEFKIAEEKLGVGSYLRVSDNQDVALLAIIDNFSIEVKESQKQKYMIEASPIGLVKNGKFYRGGDSLALPPKKVEPAKLDEIISIYSDSIDINERFTFSSLSLNTKVSVPVNGNRFFNKHIAIVGSTGSGKSHTVAKILQKAVDKKQEGYKGLNNSHIIIFDIHSEYENAFPNSNVLNVDTLTLPYWLLNGDELEELFLDTEANDHNQRNVFRQAITLNKKRHFQGDPATKEIISFHSPYYFDINEVINYINNRNNERKNKDNEHIWSDEEGNFKFDNENAHRLFKENVTPDGSSAGALNGKLLNFVDRLQSKIFDKRLDFVLGEGSKSVTFKETLETLI
;
A
#
# COMPACT_ATOMS: atom_id res chain seq x y z
N MET A 1 35.30 43.64 -3.21
CA MET A 1 36.46 43.04 -2.50
C MET A 1 36.10 41.61 -2.24
N SER A 2 36.63 40.67 -3.07
CA SER A 2 36.47 39.24 -2.85
C SER A 2 37.26 38.84 -1.60
N ARG A 3 36.58 38.50 -0.53
CA ARG A 3 37.23 37.87 0.63
C ARG A 3 37.75 36.51 0.14
N ASN A 4 39.06 36.33 0.18
CA ASN A 4 39.69 35.01 0.00
C ASN A 4 39.16 34.11 1.15
N ASN A 5 38.30 33.19 0.82
CA ASN A 5 37.86 32.12 1.73
C ASN A 5 38.84 30.94 1.74
N ASP A 6 40.16 31.26 1.68
CA ASP A 6 41.19 30.21 1.71
C ASP A 6 41.33 29.71 3.14
N ILE A 7 40.84 28.53 3.38
CA ILE A 7 41.01 27.80 4.65
C ILE A 7 42.46 27.26 4.63
N ASN A 8 43.20 27.52 5.71
CA ASN A 8 44.56 27.00 5.87
C ASN A 8 44.51 25.52 6.25
N ALA A 9 44.25 24.69 5.26
CA ALA A 9 44.01 23.25 5.42
C ALA A 9 44.91 22.48 4.45
N GLU A 10 45.61 21.49 4.98
CA GLU A 10 46.50 20.62 4.20
C GLU A 10 45.94 19.17 4.15
N VAL A 11 45.90 18.58 2.97
CA VAL A 11 45.61 17.16 2.83
C VAL A 11 46.84 16.35 3.29
N VAL A 12 46.69 15.61 4.35
CA VAL A 12 47.75 14.79 4.96
C VAL A 12 47.81 13.39 4.37
N SER A 13 46.67 12.83 4.05
CA SER A 13 46.56 11.48 3.52
C SER A 13 45.33 11.32 2.62
N VAL A 14 45.49 10.61 1.53
CA VAL A 14 44.42 10.23 0.59
C VAL A 14 44.48 8.71 0.40
N SER A 15 43.36 8.06 0.65
CA SER A 15 43.12 6.66 0.37
C SER A 15 41.80 6.50 -0.39
N PRO A 16 41.52 5.34 -1.03
CA PRO A 16 40.26 5.16 -1.79
C PRO A 16 38.99 5.48 -1.02
N ASN A 17 38.99 5.24 0.29
CA ASN A 17 37.80 5.37 1.14
C ASN A 17 37.92 6.46 2.20
N LYS A 18 39.07 7.16 2.29
CA LYS A 18 39.30 8.11 3.38
C LYS A 18 40.30 9.20 3.01
N LEU A 19 39.90 10.42 3.35
CA LEU A 19 40.77 11.59 3.34
C LEU A 19 41.09 12.02 4.77
N LYS A 20 42.33 12.36 5.04
CA LYS A 20 42.73 13.05 6.27
C LYS A 20 43.26 14.44 5.92
N ILE A 21 42.69 15.43 6.57
CA ILE A 21 42.97 16.85 6.32
C ILE A 21 43.36 17.46 7.68
N SER A 22 44.51 18.15 7.69
CA SER A 22 44.97 18.91 8.87
C SER A 22 44.55 20.37 8.70
N VAL A 23 44.01 20.95 9.78
CA VAL A 23 43.59 22.34 9.81
C VAL A 23 44.27 23.03 11.01
N ASP A 24 44.87 24.16 10.79
CA ASP A 24 45.58 24.86 11.85
C ASP A 24 44.63 25.67 12.76
N ASP A 25 43.52 26.19 12.24
CA ASP A 25 42.50 26.90 13.00
C ASP A 25 41.07 26.54 12.57
N LEU A 26 40.27 26.04 13.54
CA LEU A 26 38.86 25.72 13.33
C LEU A 26 37.97 26.98 13.24
N GLU A 27 38.41 28.12 13.75
CA GLU A 27 37.69 29.38 13.67
C GLU A 27 37.58 29.86 12.23
N GLU A 28 38.59 29.62 11.41
CA GLU A 28 38.53 29.90 9.97
C GLU A 28 37.50 29.04 9.24
N PHE A 29 37.26 27.80 9.70
CA PHE A 29 36.17 26.93 9.22
C PHE A 29 34.77 27.41 9.60
N LYS A 30 34.65 28.17 10.70
CA LYS A 30 33.36 28.73 11.17
C LYS A 30 32.97 30.00 10.43
N ILE A 31 33.93 30.70 9.80
CA ILE A 31 33.72 31.97 9.11
C ILE A 31 33.13 31.78 7.69
N ALA A 32 33.25 30.57 7.11
CA ALA A 32 32.47 30.23 5.94
C ALA A 32 30.96 30.27 6.33
N GLU A 33 30.13 30.94 5.51
CA GLU A 33 28.69 31.15 5.76
C GLU A 33 27.89 29.90 6.11
N GLU A 34 28.51 28.73 5.97
CA GLU A 34 27.96 27.41 6.37
C GLU A 34 28.80 26.86 7.54
N LYS A 35 28.14 26.58 8.66
CA LYS A 35 28.75 25.85 9.78
C LYS A 35 29.13 24.44 9.32
N LEU A 36 30.41 24.23 9.00
CA LEU A 36 30.91 22.93 8.68
C LEU A 36 30.85 22.01 9.91
N GLY A 37 30.17 20.88 9.76
CA GLY A 37 30.01 19.85 10.75
C GLY A 37 30.16 18.47 10.16
N VAL A 38 30.03 17.43 10.98
CA VAL A 38 29.91 16.06 10.50
C VAL A 38 28.72 15.96 9.54
N GLY A 39 28.92 15.36 8.35
CA GLY A 39 27.95 15.30 7.26
C GLY A 39 28.01 16.46 6.27
N SER A 40 28.80 17.51 6.52
CA SER A 40 29.02 18.58 5.54
C SER A 40 29.92 18.14 4.39
N TYR A 41 29.82 18.84 3.26
CA TYR A 41 30.56 18.51 2.04
C TYR A 41 31.79 19.39 1.90
N LEU A 42 32.92 18.75 1.58
CA LEU A 42 34.19 19.38 1.26
C LEU A 42 34.51 19.21 -0.23
N ARG A 43 35.13 20.26 -0.78
CA ARG A 43 35.76 20.26 -2.08
C ARG A 43 37.27 20.27 -1.91
N VAL A 44 37.94 19.30 -2.53
CA VAL A 44 39.40 19.18 -2.52
C VAL A 44 39.90 19.22 -3.94
N SER A 45 40.64 20.23 -4.30
CA SER A 45 41.05 20.46 -5.68
C SER A 45 42.50 20.92 -5.82
N ASP A 46 43.13 20.51 -6.91
CA ASP A 46 44.47 20.98 -7.32
C ASP A 46 44.39 22.10 -8.35
N ASN A 47 43.30 22.14 -9.12
CA ASN A 47 43.01 23.16 -10.10
C ASN A 47 41.50 23.46 -10.15
N GLN A 48 41.09 24.42 -10.96
CA GLN A 48 39.67 24.83 -11.02
C GLN A 48 38.75 23.85 -11.75
N ASP A 49 39.29 22.97 -12.59
CA ASP A 49 38.50 22.15 -13.51
C ASP A 49 38.09 20.78 -12.93
N VAL A 50 38.87 20.26 -11.98
CA VAL A 50 38.58 18.96 -11.33
C VAL A 50 38.67 19.14 -9.83
N ALA A 51 37.62 18.72 -9.15
CA ALA A 51 37.57 18.72 -7.70
C ALA A 51 37.03 17.38 -7.18
N LEU A 52 37.63 16.87 -6.11
CA LEU A 52 37.13 15.74 -5.34
C LEU A 52 36.11 16.27 -4.33
N LEU A 53 34.91 15.68 -4.31
CA LEU A 53 33.91 15.92 -3.26
C LEU A 53 33.99 14.82 -2.21
N ALA A 54 33.94 15.24 -0.94
CA ALA A 54 33.97 14.31 0.21
C ALA A 54 32.98 14.79 1.28
N ILE A 55 32.48 13.85 2.04
CA ILE A 55 31.62 14.10 3.25
C ILE A 55 32.51 14.00 4.48
N ILE A 56 32.36 14.96 5.41
CA ILE A 56 33.04 14.95 6.70
C ILE A 56 32.43 13.85 7.57
N ASP A 57 33.26 12.89 7.98
CA ASP A 57 32.85 11.81 8.87
C ASP A 57 33.14 12.15 10.33
N ASN A 58 34.30 12.77 10.58
CA ASN A 58 34.76 13.00 11.95
C ASN A 58 35.71 14.19 12.04
N PHE A 59 35.74 14.80 13.24
CA PHE A 59 36.73 15.78 13.66
C PHE A 59 37.50 15.20 14.85
N SER A 60 38.83 15.32 14.83
CA SER A 60 39.67 14.93 15.93
C SER A 60 40.76 15.99 16.19
N ILE A 61 41.32 15.99 17.40
CA ILE A 61 42.40 16.90 17.78
C ILE A 61 43.65 16.03 18.00
N GLU A 62 44.72 16.33 17.29
CA GLU A 62 46.04 15.76 17.55
C GLU A 62 46.91 16.76 18.33
N VAL A 63 47.42 16.33 19.44
CA VAL A 63 48.34 17.12 20.26
C VAL A 63 49.79 16.68 19.91
N LYS A 64 50.58 17.56 19.30
CA LYS A 64 51.97 17.31 19.04
C LYS A 64 52.83 17.58 20.29
N GLU A 65 54.02 16.99 20.36
CA GLU A 65 54.96 17.15 21.47
C GLU A 65 55.33 18.61 21.81
N SER A 66 55.09 19.54 20.86
CA SER A 66 55.24 21.02 21.03
C SER A 66 54.03 21.72 21.64
N GLN A 67 53.06 21.03 22.23
CA GLN A 67 51.78 21.55 22.75
C GLN A 67 50.91 22.33 21.76
N LYS A 68 51.23 22.37 20.46
CA LYS A 68 50.33 22.92 19.44
C LYS A 68 49.26 21.88 19.11
N GLN A 69 48.01 22.24 19.29
CA GLN A 69 46.85 21.47 18.84
C GLN A 69 46.74 21.58 17.33
N LYS A 70 46.63 20.44 16.65
CA LYS A 70 46.22 20.38 15.24
C LYS A 70 44.84 19.72 15.13
N TYR A 71 43.96 20.34 14.39
CA TYR A 71 42.65 19.78 14.13
C TYR A 71 42.71 18.90 12.89
N MET A 72 42.16 17.70 13.00
CA MET A 72 42.13 16.72 11.92
C MET A 72 40.70 16.48 11.49
N ILE A 73 40.45 16.56 10.19
CA ILE A 73 39.18 16.18 9.59
C ILE A 73 39.38 14.86 8.87
N GLU A 74 38.52 13.92 9.14
CA GLU A 74 38.37 12.70 8.36
C GLU A 74 37.13 12.81 7.48
N ALA A 75 37.28 12.54 6.19
CA ALA A 75 36.21 12.66 5.22
C ALA A 75 36.20 11.48 4.24
N SER A 76 35.04 11.06 3.84
CA SER A 76 34.83 10.00 2.85
C SER A 76 34.67 10.58 1.44
N PRO A 77 35.49 10.17 0.46
CA PRO A 77 35.33 10.57 -0.93
C PRO A 77 33.98 10.08 -1.50
N ILE A 78 33.27 10.94 -2.24
CA ILE A 78 32.01 10.60 -2.89
C ILE A 78 32.18 10.45 -4.39
N GLY A 79 32.95 11.35 -5.00
CA GLY A 79 33.17 11.40 -6.44
C GLY A 79 33.90 12.65 -6.87
N LEU A 80 33.98 12.85 -8.16
CA LEU A 80 34.68 13.98 -8.80
C LEU A 80 33.69 14.91 -9.47
N VAL A 81 33.91 16.22 -9.34
CA VAL A 81 33.30 17.22 -10.21
C VAL A 81 34.32 17.60 -11.28
N LYS A 82 33.94 17.41 -12.53
CA LYS A 82 34.75 17.78 -13.72
C LYS A 82 33.88 18.54 -14.69
N ASN A 83 34.32 19.71 -15.08
CA ASN A 83 33.57 20.61 -15.98
C ASN A 83 32.13 20.84 -15.50
N GLY A 84 31.93 21.03 -14.21
CA GLY A 84 30.60 21.27 -13.60
C GLY A 84 29.68 20.04 -13.50
N LYS A 85 30.14 18.83 -13.88
CA LYS A 85 29.38 17.59 -13.77
C LYS A 85 29.93 16.68 -12.69
N PHE A 86 29.08 16.06 -11.93
CA PHE A 86 29.43 15.09 -10.91
C PHE A 86 29.53 13.67 -11.48
N TYR A 87 30.64 12.99 -11.13
CA TYR A 87 30.93 11.59 -11.45
C TYR A 87 31.15 10.81 -10.17
N ARG A 88 30.30 9.84 -9.89
CA ARG A 88 30.35 9.02 -8.69
C ARG A 88 31.51 8.01 -8.81
N GLY A 89 32.32 7.91 -7.75
CA GLY A 89 33.58 7.18 -7.81
C GLY A 89 34.63 7.96 -8.59
N GLY A 90 35.82 7.42 -8.74
CA GLY A 90 36.88 8.05 -9.54
C GLY A 90 38.12 7.17 -9.52
N ASP A 91 38.56 6.74 -10.71
CA ASP A 91 39.73 5.89 -10.89
C ASP A 91 41.05 6.64 -10.70
N SER A 92 41.02 7.94 -10.50
CA SER A 92 42.22 8.76 -10.34
C SER A 92 42.08 9.75 -9.18
N LEU A 93 42.30 9.27 -7.99
CA LEU A 93 42.81 10.10 -6.91
C LEU A 93 44.28 10.41 -7.24
N ALA A 94 44.47 11.35 -8.17
CA ALA A 94 45.81 11.86 -8.43
C ALA A 94 46.34 12.54 -7.16
N LEU A 95 47.63 12.51 -6.97
CA LEU A 95 48.51 13.11 -5.96
C LEU A 95 47.88 14.23 -5.11
N PRO A 96 48.23 14.37 -3.83
CA PRO A 96 47.46 15.10 -2.83
C PRO A 96 47.03 16.47 -3.37
N PRO A 97 45.71 16.71 -3.47
CA PRO A 97 45.16 17.99 -3.83
C PRO A 97 45.54 19.02 -2.75
N LYS A 98 45.83 20.27 -3.16
CA LYS A 98 46.43 21.27 -2.26
C LYS A 98 45.40 22.16 -1.58
N LYS A 99 44.24 22.32 -2.17
CA LYS A 99 43.21 23.25 -1.68
C LYS A 99 41.98 22.53 -1.15
N VAL A 100 41.60 22.86 0.08
CA VAL A 100 40.39 22.33 0.72
C VAL A 100 39.42 23.50 0.97
N GLU A 101 38.22 23.37 0.48
CA GLU A 101 37.16 24.38 0.60
C GLU A 101 35.84 23.70 0.95
N PRO A 102 34.85 24.42 1.51
CA PRO A 102 33.48 23.96 1.53
C PRO A 102 33.00 23.74 0.09
N ALA A 103 32.28 22.61 -0.16
CA ALA A 103 31.69 22.35 -1.45
C ALA A 103 30.65 23.45 -1.81
N LYS A 104 30.62 23.88 -3.06
CA LYS A 104 29.65 24.86 -3.54
C LYS A 104 28.27 24.25 -3.62
N LEU A 105 27.22 25.07 -3.49
CA LEU A 105 25.83 24.61 -3.50
C LEU A 105 25.47 23.88 -4.79
N ASP A 106 25.91 24.38 -5.95
CA ASP A 106 25.71 23.75 -7.26
C ASP A 106 26.41 22.39 -7.38
N GLU A 107 27.59 22.24 -6.78
CA GLU A 107 28.31 20.96 -6.72
C GLU A 107 27.54 19.94 -5.86
N ILE A 108 26.99 20.37 -4.71
CA ILE A 108 26.18 19.50 -3.85
C ILE A 108 24.88 19.08 -4.57
N ILE A 109 24.22 20.01 -5.25
CA ILE A 109 23.03 19.72 -6.05
C ILE A 109 23.36 18.68 -7.14
N SER A 110 24.51 18.81 -7.80
CA SER A 110 24.92 17.91 -8.89
C SER A 110 25.10 16.46 -8.43
N ILE A 111 25.52 16.22 -7.18
CA ILE A 111 25.64 14.90 -6.58
C ILE A 111 24.33 14.10 -6.69
N TYR A 112 23.20 14.79 -6.50
CA TYR A 112 21.87 14.17 -6.42
C TYR A 112 21.09 14.23 -7.74
N SER A 113 21.39 15.21 -8.60
CA SER A 113 20.56 15.49 -9.76
C SER A 113 21.14 15.07 -11.10
N ASP A 114 22.48 15.07 -11.27
CA ASP A 114 23.10 14.92 -12.60
C ASP A 114 22.85 13.55 -13.25
N SER A 115 22.61 12.52 -12.47
CA SER A 115 22.31 11.16 -12.97
C SER A 115 20.86 10.95 -13.38
N ILE A 116 19.98 11.96 -13.20
CA ILE A 116 18.53 11.84 -13.44
C ILE A 116 18.13 12.88 -14.49
N ASP A 117 17.46 12.44 -15.57
CA ASP A 117 16.89 13.36 -16.55
C ASP A 117 15.93 14.36 -15.88
N ILE A 118 15.95 15.62 -16.31
CA ILE A 118 15.15 16.68 -15.70
C ILE A 118 13.65 16.35 -15.73
N ASN A 119 13.15 15.69 -16.77
CA ASN A 119 11.75 15.30 -16.91
C ASN A 119 11.37 14.09 -16.05
N GLU A 120 12.35 13.38 -15.51
CA GLU A 120 12.15 12.24 -14.63
C GLU A 120 12.41 12.58 -13.16
N ARG A 121 12.83 13.79 -12.85
CA ARG A 121 13.13 14.25 -11.47
C ARG A 121 11.85 14.43 -10.68
N PHE A 122 11.63 13.57 -9.72
CA PHE A 122 10.59 13.70 -8.72
C PHE A 122 11.19 14.13 -7.39
N THR A 123 10.75 15.28 -6.86
CA THR A 123 11.33 15.89 -5.67
C THR A 123 10.29 16.05 -4.58
N PHE A 124 10.49 15.37 -3.46
CA PHE A 124 9.65 15.47 -2.27
C PHE A 124 10.44 15.71 -0.98
N SER A 125 11.77 15.74 -1.06
CA SER A 125 12.66 15.88 0.10
C SER A 125 13.84 16.82 -0.17
N SER A 126 14.50 17.25 0.89
CA SER A 126 15.73 18.03 0.86
C SER A 126 16.73 17.46 1.87
N LEU A 127 18.00 17.87 1.76
CA LEU A 127 19.01 17.51 2.74
C LEU A 127 18.68 18.10 4.12
N SER A 128 18.82 17.30 5.17
CA SER A 128 18.59 17.75 6.55
C SER A 128 19.56 18.85 7.00
N LEU A 129 20.80 18.79 6.56
CA LEU A 129 21.83 19.78 6.89
C LEU A 129 21.74 21.05 6.04
N ASN A 130 21.17 20.97 4.83
CA ASN A 130 20.99 22.10 3.95
C ASN A 130 19.67 21.95 3.17
N THR A 131 18.60 22.52 3.68
CA THR A 131 17.25 22.43 3.12
C THR A 131 17.09 23.11 1.74
N LYS A 132 18.09 23.91 1.30
CA LYS A 132 18.13 24.47 -0.05
C LYS A 132 18.50 23.43 -1.11
N VAL A 133 19.09 22.31 -0.69
CA VAL A 133 19.44 21.20 -1.59
C VAL A 133 18.30 20.22 -1.66
N SER A 134 17.57 20.24 -2.75
CA SER A 134 16.55 19.24 -3.06
C SER A 134 17.20 17.91 -3.45
N VAL A 135 16.63 16.80 -2.98
CA VAL A 135 17.08 15.46 -3.32
C VAL A 135 16.05 14.79 -4.24
N PRO A 136 16.23 14.86 -5.56
CA PRO A 136 15.33 14.21 -6.50
C PRO A 136 15.56 12.70 -6.56
N VAL A 137 14.52 11.98 -6.91
CA VAL A 137 14.57 10.57 -7.31
C VAL A 137 14.06 10.44 -8.75
N ASN A 138 14.44 9.37 -9.44
CA ASN A 138 13.82 9.06 -10.73
C ASN A 138 12.38 8.63 -10.51
N GLY A 139 11.40 9.45 -10.89
CA GLY A 139 9.98 9.24 -10.65
C GLY A 139 9.45 7.98 -11.31
N ASN A 140 9.88 7.66 -12.53
CA ASN A 140 9.47 6.46 -13.25
C ASN A 140 9.90 5.19 -12.49
N ARG A 141 11.12 5.17 -11.95
CA ARG A 141 11.61 4.03 -11.17
C ARG A 141 10.99 3.98 -9.78
N PHE A 142 10.73 5.13 -9.17
CA PHE A 142 10.19 5.24 -7.83
C PHE A 142 8.75 4.70 -7.79
N PHE A 143 7.85 5.21 -8.65
CA PHE A 143 6.45 4.81 -8.66
C PHE A 143 6.17 3.46 -9.36
N ASN A 144 7.13 2.93 -10.11
CA ASN A 144 6.99 1.62 -10.76
C ASN A 144 7.54 0.46 -9.91
N LYS A 145 7.66 0.66 -8.59
CA LYS A 145 8.17 -0.33 -7.63
C LYS A 145 7.32 -0.34 -6.36
N HIS A 146 7.40 -1.44 -5.63
CA HIS A 146 6.84 -1.50 -4.29
C HIS A 146 7.65 -0.62 -3.35
N ILE A 147 6.97 0.17 -2.54
CA ILE A 147 7.57 1.07 -1.55
C ILE A 147 7.05 0.68 -0.18
N ALA A 148 7.94 0.48 0.78
CA ALA A 148 7.59 0.25 2.18
C ALA A 148 8.09 1.42 3.03
N ILE A 149 7.18 2.04 3.81
CA ILE A 149 7.51 3.08 4.78
C ILE A 149 7.29 2.48 6.18
N VAL A 150 8.37 2.24 6.88
CA VAL A 150 8.38 1.59 8.19
C VAL A 150 8.87 2.54 9.28
N GLY A 151 8.36 2.36 10.49
CA GLY A 151 8.73 3.18 11.65
C GLY A 151 7.79 2.95 12.83
N SER A 152 8.17 3.40 14.02
CA SER A 152 7.32 3.36 15.20
C SER A 152 6.11 4.29 15.08
N THR A 153 5.14 4.14 15.98
CA THR A 153 4.00 5.07 16.08
C THR A 153 4.50 6.49 16.35
N GLY A 154 3.94 7.47 15.66
CA GLY A 154 4.35 8.88 15.78
C GLY A 154 5.61 9.26 14.98
N SER A 155 6.28 8.34 14.29
CA SER A 155 7.48 8.64 13.46
C SER A 155 7.20 9.41 12.18
N GLY A 156 5.93 9.69 11.84
CA GLY A 156 5.55 10.43 10.64
C GLY A 156 5.36 9.59 9.37
N LYS A 157 5.12 8.27 9.49
CA LYS A 157 4.88 7.39 8.33
C LYS A 157 3.77 7.90 7.42
N SER A 158 2.58 8.13 7.96
CA SER A 158 1.40 8.59 7.20
C SER A 158 1.61 9.97 6.61
N HIS A 159 2.27 10.87 7.36
CA HIS A 159 2.69 12.18 6.85
C HIS A 159 3.64 12.06 5.65
N THR A 160 4.58 11.13 5.70
CA THR A 160 5.53 10.89 4.60
C THR A 160 4.80 10.38 3.36
N VAL A 161 3.89 9.41 3.51
CA VAL A 161 3.04 8.92 2.40
C VAL A 161 2.23 10.06 1.80
N ALA A 162 1.49 10.80 2.65
CA ALA A 162 0.67 11.93 2.20
C ALA A 162 1.52 12.97 1.44
N LYS A 163 2.69 13.33 1.96
CA LYS A 163 3.60 14.29 1.31
C LYS A 163 4.10 13.83 -0.05
N ILE A 164 4.47 12.55 -0.17
CA ILE A 164 4.91 11.96 -1.44
C ILE A 164 3.78 12.03 -2.46
N LEU A 165 2.57 11.59 -2.09
CA LEU A 165 1.41 11.59 -3.00
C LEU A 165 0.96 13.00 -3.37
N GLN A 166 0.86 13.92 -2.42
CA GLN A 166 0.55 15.33 -2.69
C GLN A 166 1.53 15.95 -3.69
N LYS A 167 2.82 15.67 -3.53
CA LYS A 167 3.85 16.13 -4.46
C LYS A 167 3.76 15.47 -5.83
N ALA A 168 3.39 14.20 -5.87
CA ALA A 168 3.27 13.45 -7.12
C ALA A 168 2.11 13.92 -8.02
N VAL A 169 1.03 14.44 -7.42
CA VAL A 169 -0.13 14.97 -8.15
C VAL A 169 -0.12 16.51 -8.29
N ASP A 170 0.91 17.17 -7.77
CA ASP A 170 1.04 18.64 -7.85
C ASP A 170 1.38 19.07 -9.28
N LYS A 171 0.39 19.60 -9.99
CA LYS A 171 0.52 20.08 -11.37
C LYS A 171 1.49 21.27 -11.55
N LYS A 172 1.86 21.95 -10.47
CA LYS A 172 2.78 23.09 -10.49
C LYS A 172 4.25 22.66 -10.35
N GLN A 173 4.51 21.40 -10.12
CA GLN A 173 5.87 20.91 -9.98
C GLN A 173 6.54 20.81 -11.35
N GLU A 174 7.72 21.40 -11.50
CA GLU A 174 8.59 21.17 -12.65
C GLU A 174 9.21 19.77 -12.57
N GLY A 175 9.43 19.14 -13.71
CA GLY A 175 10.02 17.81 -13.82
C GLY A 175 9.00 16.70 -14.02
N TYR A 176 9.01 15.69 -13.16
CA TYR A 176 8.20 14.49 -13.31
C TYR A 176 6.69 14.75 -13.24
N LYS A 177 5.96 14.33 -14.28
CA LYS A 177 4.50 14.53 -14.43
C LYS A 177 3.71 13.21 -14.49
N GLY A 178 4.34 12.10 -14.15
CA GLY A 178 3.81 10.77 -14.40
C GLY A 178 2.53 10.40 -13.69
N LEU A 179 2.18 11.04 -12.56
CA LEU A 179 0.95 10.75 -11.82
C LEU A 179 -0.20 11.73 -12.08
N ASN A 180 -0.03 12.70 -13.00
CA ASN A 180 -1.08 13.70 -13.25
C ASN A 180 -2.40 13.14 -13.80
N ASN A 181 -2.37 11.96 -14.42
CA ASN A 181 -3.53 11.25 -14.94
C ASN A 181 -3.70 9.86 -14.30
N SER A 182 -3.13 9.65 -13.12
CA SER A 182 -3.19 8.35 -12.43
C SER A 182 -4.33 8.33 -11.43
N HIS A 183 -4.99 7.18 -11.31
CA HIS A 183 -5.90 6.90 -10.21
C HIS A 183 -5.10 6.41 -9.01
N ILE A 184 -5.35 6.99 -7.84
CA ILE A 184 -4.70 6.62 -6.58
C ILE A 184 -5.78 6.10 -5.64
N ILE A 185 -5.64 4.86 -5.19
CA ILE A 185 -6.55 4.23 -4.22
C ILE A 185 -5.78 4.07 -2.91
N ILE A 186 -6.37 4.58 -1.82
CA ILE A 186 -5.80 4.50 -0.48
C ILE A 186 -6.71 3.64 0.40
N PHE A 187 -6.20 2.52 0.90
CA PHE A 187 -6.88 1.73 1.94
C PHE A 187 -6.44 2.25 3.30
N ASP A 188 -7.32 3.03 3.93
CA ASP A 188 -7.02 3.78 5.17
C ASP A 188 -7.74 3.16 6.38
N ILE A 189 -7.05 2.25 7.07
CA ILE A 189 -7.61 1.53 8.23
C ILE A 189 -7.82 2.45 9.44
N HIS A 190 -7.06 3.56 9.53
CA HIS A 190 -7.02 4.42 10.71
C HIS A 190 -7.61 5.82 10.47
N SER A 191 -8.17 6.08 9.29
CA SER A 191 -8.72 7.39 8.90
C SER A 191 -7.72 8.55 9.04
N GLU A 192 -6.46 8.32 8.64
CA GLU A 192 -5.36 9.28 8.76
C GLU A 192 -5.22 10.19 7.53
N TYR A 193 -5.78 9.80 6.37
CA TYR A 193 -5.54 10.47 5.08
C TYR A 193 -6.64 11.41 4.62
N GLU A 194 -7.84 11.37 5.18
CA GLU A 194 -8.97 12.19 4.77
C GLU A 194 -8.63 13.69 4.78
N ASN A 195 -8.03 14.17 5.86
CA ASN A 195 -7.60 15.57 5.97
C ASN A 195 -6.44 15.93 5.02
N ALA A 196 -5.65 14.96 4.61
CA ALA A 196 -4.53 15.20 3.69
C ALA A 196 -5.00 15.33 2.23
N PHE A 197 -6.17 14.77 1.89
CA PHE A 197 -6.74 14.76 0.54
C PHE A 197 -8.21 15.20 0.52
N PRO A 198 -8.50 16.47 0.80
CA PRO A 198 -9.88 16.97 0.98
C PRO A 198 -10.76 16.90 -0.30
N ASN A 199 -10.14 16.67 -1.47
CA ASN A 199 -10.84 16.51 -2.74
C ASN A 199 -10.93 15.04 -3.19
N SER A 200 -10.58 14.10 -2.33
CA SER A 200 -10.70 12.67 -2.65
C SER A 200 -12.15 12.19 -2.49
N ASN A 201 -12.50 11.15 -3.22
CA ASN A 201 -13.72 10.40 -2.98
C ASN A 201 -13.49 9.48 -1.76
N VAL A 202 -14.14 9.77 -0.64
CA VAL A 202 -13.99 9.00 0.60
C VAL A 202 -15.14 7.99 0.68
N LEU A 203 -14.78 6.71 0.67
CA LEU A 203 -15.71 5.61 0.86
C LEU A 203 -15.50 5.01 2.25
N ASN A 204 -16.54 5.03 3.06
CA ASN A 204 -16.56 4.44 4.39
C ASN A 204 -17.77 3.51 4.55
N VAL A 205 -17.93 2.89 5.69
CA VAL A 205 -19.03 1.93 5.96
C VAL A 205 -20.44 2.54 5.85
N ASP A 206 -20.57 3.87 5.95
CA ASP A 206 -21.85 4.57 5.86
C ASP A 206 -22.19 4.97 4.41
N THR A 207 -21.19 5.12 3.56
CA THR A 207 -21.34 5.59 2.17
C THR A 207 -21.10 4.51 1.13
N LEU A 208 -20.39 3.45 1.48
CA LEU A 208 -20.09 2.34 0.60
C LEU A 208 -21.26 1.36 0.58
N THR A 209 -21.67 0.93 -0.61
CA THR A 209 -22.60 -0.18 -0.79
C THR A 209 -21.96 -1.19 -1.75
N LEU A 210 -21.64 -2.37 -1.22
CA LEU A 210 -21.09 -3.49 -1.98
C LEU A 210 -22.09 -4.64 -2.02
N PRO A 211 -22.51 -5.10 -3.19
CA PRO A 211 -23.44 -6.21 -3.25
C PRO A 211 -22.71 -7.54 -2.96
N TYR A 212 -23.17 -8.25 -1.92
CA TYR A 212 -22.62 -9.55 -1.50
C TYR A 212 -22.65 -10.60 -2.62
N TRP A 213 -23.56 -10.49 -3.54
CA TRP A 213 -23.70 -11.41 -4.66
C TRP A 213 -22.62 -11.27 -5.74
N LEU A 214 -21.79 -10.19 -5.68
CA LEU A 214 -20.58 -10.05 -6.50
C LEU A 214 -19.37 -10.79 -5.93
N LEU A 215 -19.42 -11.16 -4.64
CA LEU A 215 -18.37 -11.95 -4.02
C LEU A 215 -18.25 -13.32 -4.72
N ASN A 216 -17.01 -13.75 -4.94
CA ASN A 216 -16.77 -15.10 -5.44
C ASN A 216 -17.08 -16.16 -4.38
N GLY A 217 -17.06 -17.44 -4.78
CA GLY A 217 -17.43 -18.52 -3.88
C GLY A 217 -16.53 -18.63 -2.64
N ASP A 218 -15.24 -18.37 -2.77
CA ASP A 218 -14.29 -18.47 -1.66
C ASP A 218 -14.51 -17.33 -0.67
N GLU A 219 -14.74 -16.11 -1.16
CA GLU A 219 -15.09 -14.94 -0.35
C GLU A 219 -16.44 -15.12 0.38
N LEU A 220 -17.43 -15.73 -0.29
CA LEU A 220 -18.71 -16.09 0.35
C LEU A 220 -18.52 -17.13 1.45
N GLU A 221 -17.66 -18.13 1.26
CA GLU A 221 -17.34 -19.10 2.29
C GLU A 221 -16.62 -18.44 3.47
N GLU A 222 -15.62 -17.59 3.21
CA GLU A 222 -14.91 -16.86 4.26
C GLU A 222 -15.84 -15.93 5.05
N LEU A 223 -16.78 -15.27 4.37
CA LEU A 223 -17.77 -14.42 5.02
C LEU A 223 -18.75 -15.20 5.90
N PHE A 224 -19.26 -16.34 5.44
CA PHE A 224 -20.40 -17.02 6.06
C PHE A 224 -20.10 -18.31 6.79
N LEU A 225 -19.04 -19.04 6.39
CA LEU A 225 -18.65 -20.29 7.03
C LEU A 225 -17.57 -20.07 8.08
N ASP A 226 -17.54 -20.93 9.08
CA ASP A 226 -16.45 -20.99 10.02
C ASP A 226 -15.33 -21.85 9.44
N THR A 227 -14.16 -21.23 9.22
CA THR A 227 -13.00 -21.93 8.63
C THR A 227 -12.40 -22.97 9.58
N GLU A 228 -12.65 -22.85 10.88
CA GLU A 228 -12.16 -23.80 11.89
C GLU A 228 -13.04 -25.08 11.98
N ALA A 229 -14.32 -24.98 11.61
CA ALA A 229 -15.21 -26.13 11.59
C ALA A 229 -15.19 -26.78 10.20
N ASN A 230 -14.52 -27.92 10.05
CA ASN A 230 -14.55 -28.77 8.85
C ASN A 230 -15.92 -29.43 8.65
N ASP A 231 -17.01 -28.67 8.65
CA ASP A 231 -18.34 -29.16 8.44
C ASP A 231 -18.70 -29.21 6.95
N HIS A 232 -18.41 -30.36 6.34
CA HIS A 232 -18.73 -30.61 4.94
C HIS A 232 -20.23 -30.48 4.63
N ASN A 233 -21.11 -30.71 5.59
CA ASN A 233 -22.55 -30.62 5.38
C ASN A 233 -22.97 -29.16 5.23
N GLN A 234 -22.48 -28.27 6.08
CA GLN A 234 -22.75 -26.83 5.99
C GLN A 234 -22.28 -26.27 4.65
N ARG A 235 -21.03 -26.56 4.26
CA ARG A 235 -20.45 -26.12 2.99
C ARG A 235 -21.24 -26.61 1.78
N ASN A 236 -21.56 -27.89 1.76
CA ASN A 236 -22.28 -28.47 0.62
C ASN A 236 -23.68 -27.88 0.47
N VAL A 237 -24.43 -27.76 1.57
CA VAL A 237 -25.79 -27.18 1.54
C VAL A 237 -25.74 -25.70 1.17
N PHE A 238 -24.80 -24.95 1.68
CA PHE A 238 -24.61 -23.54 1.35
C PHE A 238 -24.32 -23.33 -0.13
N ARG A 239 -23.36 -24.08 -0.67
CA ARG A 239 -23.03 -24.04 -2.11
C ARG A 239 -24.22 -24.41 -2.99
N GLN A 240 -24.96 -25.45 -2.59
CA GLN A 240 -26.15 -25.90 -3.31
C GLN A 240 -27.24 -24.81 -3.28
N ALA A 241 -27.56 -24.27 -2.10
CA ALA A 241 -28.58 -23.24 -1.92
C ALA A 241 -28.29 -22.01 -2.78
N ILE A 242 -27.06 -21.47 -2.71
CA ILE A 242 -26.69 -20.29 -3.50
C ILE A 242 -26.74 -20.59 -5.00
N THR A 243 -26.21 -21.71 -5.45
CA THR A 243 -26.23 -22.07 -6.88
C THR A 243 -27.67 -22.16 -7.41
N LEU A 244 -28.55 -22.83 -6.69
CA LEU A 244 -29.95 -22.96 -7.08
C LEU A 244 -30.67 -21.61 -7.03
N ASN A 245 -30.38 -20.76 -6.06
CA ASN A 245 -30.98 -19.46 -5.92
C ASN A 245 -30.52 -18.49 -7.01
N LYS A 246 -29.24 -18.49 -7.37
CA LYS A 246 -28.71 -17.76 -8.54
C LYS A 246 -29.42 -18.17 -9.83
N LYS A 247 -29.58 -19.49 -10.06
CA LYS A 247 -30.33 -19.99 -11.22
C LYS A 247 -31.80 -19.57 -11.21
N ARG A 248 -32.43 -19.51 -10.03
CA ARG A 248 -33.83 -19.07 -9.87
C ARG A 248 -34.01 -17.61 -10.27
N HIS A 249 -33.15 -16.72 -9.83
CA HIS A 249 -33.22 -15.28 -10.05
C HIS A 249 -32.65 -14.85 -11.40
N PHE A 250 -31.96 -15.72 -12.12
CA PHE A 250 -31.35 -15.39 -13.41
C PHE A 250 -32.41 -15.19 -14.49
N GLN A 251 -32.40 -14.01 -15.14
CA GLN A 251 -33.34 -13.59 -16.17
C GLN A 251 -32.77 -13.71 -17.60
N GLY A 252 -31.57 -14.28 -17.78
CA GLY A 252 -30.90 -14.40 -19.07
C GLY A 252 -31.27 -15.65 -19.84
N ASP A 253 -30.43 -15.97 -20.82
CA ASP A 253 -30.65 -17.12 -21.71
C ASP A 253 -30.50 -18.46 -20.97
N PRO A 254 -31.24 -19.52 -21.42
CA PRO A 254 -31.22 -20.83 -20.80
C PRO A 254 -29.83 -21.51 -20.77
N ALA A 255 -28.99 -21.31 -21.80
CA ALA A 255 -27.69 -21.93 -21.86
C ALA A 255 -26.75 -21.36 -20.79
N THR A 256 -26.76 -20.05 -20.61
CA THR A 256 -26.04 -19.40 -19.50
C THR A 256 -26.57 -19.85 -18.16
N LYS A 257 -27.89 -20.00 -17.99
CA LYS A 257 -28.49 -20.48 -16.75
C LYS A 257 -27.94 -21.86 -16.31
N GLU A 258 -27.73 -22.76 -17.25
CA GLU A 258 -27.22 -24.11 -16.94
C GLU A 258 -25.79 -24.11 -16.39
N ILE A 259 -24.94 -23.20 -16.87
CA ILE A 259 -23.53 -23.12 -16.43
C ILE A 259 -23.32 -22.28 -15.17
N ILE A 260 -24.38 -21.66 -14.60
CA ILE A 260 -24.28 -20.93 -13.36
C ILE A 260 -23.80 -21.84 -12.26
N SER A 261 -22.74 -21.44 -11.59
CA SER A 261 -22.11 -22.12 -10.46
C SER A 261 -22.14 -21.27 -9.21
N PHE A 262 -21.66 -21.84 -8.12
CA PHE A 262 -21.47 -21.11 -6.86
C PHE A 262 -20.58 -19.87 -7.00
N HIS A 263 -19.53 -19.93 -7.84
CA HIS A 263 -18.58 -18.82 -8.08
C HIS A 263 -19.08 -17.78 -9.07
N SER A 264 -20.19 -18.01 -9.77
CA SER A 264 -20.69 -17.07 -10.75
C SER A 264 -21.23 -15.78 -10.10
N PRO A 265 -20.89 -14.57 -10.58
CA PRO A 265 -21.28 -13.28 -9.96
C PRO A 265 -22.71 -12.89 -10.38
N TYR A 266 -23.68 -13.68 -10.02
CA TYR A 266 -25.10 -13.44 -10.24
C TYR A 266 -25.83 -13.21 -8.93
N TYR A 267 -26.89 -12.41 -9.01
CA TYR A 267 -27.74 -12.11 -7.86
C TYR A 267 -28.33 -13.40 -7.24
N PHE A 268 -28.39 -13.40 -5.92
CA PHE A 268 -29.17 -14.35 -5.12
C PHE A 268 -29.73 -13.63 -3.89
N ASP A 269 -30.87 -14.09 -3.37
CA ASP A 269 -31.45 -13.57 -2.14
C ASP A 269 -30.96 -14.39 -0.95
N ILE A 270 -30.23 -13.73 -0.05
CA ILE A 270 -29.64 -14.41 1.12
C ILE A 270 -30.73 -14.91 2.10
N ASN A 271 -31.89 -14.23 2.21
CA ASN A 271 -32.97 -14.69 3.07
C ASN A 271 -33.60 -15.96 2.52
N GLU A 272 -33.82 -16.03 1.21
CA GLU A 272 -34.26 -17.27 0.55
C GLU A 272 -33.23 -18.41 0.79
N VAL A 273 -31.93 -18.13 0.70
CA VAL A 273 -30.87 -19.11 0.99
C VAL A 273 -30.97 -19.61 2.44
N ILE A 274 -31.20 -18.72 3.40
CA ILE A 274 -31.39 -19.11 4.81
C ILE A 274 -32.63 -20.00 4.97
N ASN A 275 -33.73 -19.63 4.34
CA ASN A 275 -34.95 -20.45 4.37
C ASN A 275 -34.68 -21.86 3.84
N TYR A 276 -33.99 -21.97 2.71
CA TYR A 276 -33.59 -23.26 2.16
C TYR A 276 -32.76 -24.09 3.14
N ILE A 277 -31.75 -23.50 3.76
CA ILE A 277 -30.87 -24.17 4.71
C ILE A 277 -31.64 -24.59 5.96
N ASN A 278 -32.52 -23.72 6.47
CA ASN A 278 -33.38 -24.03 7.62
C ASN A 278 -34.38 -25.16 7.31
N ASN A 279 -35.00 -25.14 6.15
CA ASN A 279 -35.86 -26.21 5.70
C ASN A 279 -35.10 -27.55 5.60
N ARG A 280 -33.88 -27.53 5.03
CA ARG A 280 -33.01 -28.71 5.01
C ARG A 280 -32.60 -29.17 6.42
N ASN A 281 -32.41 -28.25 7.37
CA ASN A 281 -32.14 -28.59 8.77
C ASN A 281 -33.30 -29.34 9.45
N ASN A 282 -34.52 -29.12 8.96
CA ASN A 282 -35.74 -29.73 9.52
C ASN A 282 -36.19 -30.95 8.71
N GLU A 283 -35.42 -31.44 7.75
CA GLU A 283 -35.79 -32.52 6.85
C GLU A 283 -36.19 -33.81 7.57
N ARG A 284 -37.24 -34.45 7.05
CA ARG A 284 -37.75 -35.74 7.53
C ARG A 284 -37.90 -36.71 6.34
N LYS A 285 -38.01 -38.00 6.66
CA LYS A 285 -38.21 -39.07 5.68
C LYS A 285 -39.49 -39.81 5.94
N ASN A 286 -40.21 -40.14 4.87
CA ASN A 286 -41.39 -41.01 4.92
C ASN A 286 -40.96 -42.47 5.04
N LYS A 287 -41.94 -43.39 5.02
CA LYS A 287 -41.74 -44.85 5.09
C LYS A 287 -40.94 -45.41 3.91
N ASP A 288 -40.97 -44.72 2.77
CA ASP A 288 -40.27 -45.09 1.55
C ASP A 288 -38.88 -44.49 1.47
N ASN A 289 -38.41 -43.91 2.60
CA ASN A 289 -37.11 -43.26 2.70
C ASN A 289 -36.94 -42.01 1.81
N GLU A 290 -38.05 -41.38 1.40
CA GLU A 290 -38.06 -40.16 0.60
C GLU A 290 -38.23 -38.92 1.47
N HIS A 291 -37.61 -37.82 1.07
CA HIS A 291 -37.80 -36.49 1.69
C HIS A 291 -39.03 -35.81 1.07
N ILE A 292 -40.10 -35.67 1.84
CA ILE A 292 -41.36 -35.04 1.43
C ILE A 292 -41.57 -33.77 2.23
N TRP A 293 -42.08 -32.76 1.54
CA TRP A 293 -42.39 -31.48 2.08
C TRP A 293 -43.78 -31.04 1.66
N SER A 294 -44.35 -30.11 2.41
CA SER A 294 -45.64 -29.53 2.12
C SER A 294 -45.51 -27.98 2.17
N ASP A 295 -46.06 -27.32 1.20
CA ASP A 295 -46.28 -25.88 1.18
C ASP A 295 -47.71 -25.55 0.72
N GLU A 296 -48.01 -24.29 0.43
CA GLU A 296 -49.33 -23.84 -0.05
C GLU A 296 -49.80 -24.53 -1.35
N GLU A 297 -48.87 -25.02 -2.16
CA GLU A 297 -49.14 -25.71 -3.43
C GLU A 297 -49.34 -27.23 -3.23
N GLY A 298 -49.20 -27.73 -1.99
CA GLY A 298 -49.35 -29.13 -1.62
C GLY A 298 -48.04 -29.88 -1.43
N ASN A 299 -48.13 -31.21 -1.30
CA ASN A 299 -46.95 -32.05 -1.04
C ASN A 299 -46.03 -32.16 -2.25
N PHE A 300 -44.73 -32.18 -2.02
CA PHE A 300 -43.71 -32.38 -3.04
C PHE A 300 -42.53 -33.22 -2.51
N LYS A 301 -41.84 -33.88 -3.44
CA LYS A 301 -40.57 -34.57 -3.19
C LYS A 301 -39.41 -33.63 -3.35
N PHE A 302 -38.36 -33.84 -2.59
CA PHE A 302 -37.09 -33.16 -2.80
C PHE A 302 -36.35 -33.74 -4.02
N ASP A 303 -36.42 -33.06 -5.13
CA ASP A 303 -35.74 -33.36 -6.38
C ASP A 303 -35.26 -32.06 -7.06
N ASN A 304 -34.65 -32.18 -8.25
CA ASN A 304 -34.13 -31.01 -8.97
C ASN A 304 -35.25 -30.07 -9.42
N GLU A 305 -36.45 -30.52 -9.66
CA GLU A 305 -37.59 -29.72 -10.14
C GLU A 305 -38.20 -28.93 -8.98
N ASN A 306 -38.30 -29.50 -7.80
CA ASN A 306 -39.01 -28.97 -6.65
C ASN A 306 -38.08 -28.31 -5.61
N ALA A 307 -36.77 -28.51 -5.71
CA ALA A 307 -35.81 -27.96 -4.72
C ALA A 307 -35.98 -26.44 -4.51
N HIS A 308 -36.43 -25.69 -5.53
CA HIS A 308 -36.69 -24.27 -5.47
C HIS A 308 -37.83 -23.90 -4.50
N ARG A 309 -38.74 -24.81 -4.17
CA ARG A 309 -39.83 -24.58 -3.23
C ARG A 309 -39.34 -24.48 -1.79
N LEU A 310 -38.15 -25.00 -1.47
CA LEU A 310 -37.53 -24.86 -0.15
C LEU A 310 -37.02 -23.43 0.15
N PHE A 311 -37.03 -22.54 -0.81
CA PHE A 311 -36.73 -21.13 -0.56
C PHE A 311 -37.87 -20.35 0.13
N LYS A 312 -39.07 -20.93 0.19
CA LYS A 312 -40.22 -20.34 0.88
C LYS A 312 -40.08 -20.51 2.40
N GLU A 313 -40.66 -19.58 3.16
CA GLU A 313 -40.65 -19.60 4.63
C GLU A 313 -41.53 -20.72 5.21
N ASN A 314 -42.74 -20.86 4.68
CA ASN A 314 -43.76 -21.74 5.23
C ASN A 314 -43.75 -23.12 4.57
N VAL A 315 -42.65 -23.85 4.74
CA VAL A 315 -42.51 -25.22 4.23
C VAL A 315 -42.40 -26.19 5.41
N THR A 316 -43.26 -27.18 5.42
CA THR A 316 -43.33 -28.17 6.50
C THR A 316 -42.81 -29.52 6.02
N PRO A 317 -41.83 -30.13 6.71
CA PRO A 317 -41.39 -31.50 6.37
C PRO A 317 -42.42 -32.52 6.76
N ASP A 318 -42.67 -33.50 5.89
CA ASP A 318 -43.53 -34.66 6.18
C ASP A 318 -42.68 -35.92 6.30
N GLY A 319 -42.93 -36.71 7.33
CA GLY A 319 -42.23 -37.97 7.54
C GLY A 319 -42.12 -38.42 9.00
N SER A 320 -41.90 -39.72 9.20
CA SER A 320 -41.84 -40.35 10.52
C SER A 320 -40.43 -40.42 11.11
N SER A 321 -39.38 -40.25 10.30
CA SER A 321 -37.98 -40.34 10.74
C SER A 321 -37.20 -39.08 10.37
N ALA A 322 -36.12 -38.80 11.12
CA ALA A 322 -35.22 -37.68 10.83
C ALA A 322 -34.43 -37.92 9.53
N GLY A 323 -34.29 -36.88 8.72
CA GLY A 323 -33.41 -36.88 7.57
C GLY A 323 -31.92 -36.78 7.95
N ALA A 324 -31.03 -36.88 6.97
CA ALA A 324 -29.58 -36.88 7.19
C ALA A 324 -29.05 -35.57 7.76
N LEU A 325 -29.68 -34.44 7.42
CA LEU A 325 -29.31 -33.10 7.86
C LEU A 325 -30.12 -32.57 9.04
N ASN A 326 -31.14 -33.33 9.47
CA ASN A 326 -32.02 -32.92 10.57
C ASN A 326 -31.23 -32.54 11.84
N GLY A 327 -31.39 -31.32 12.31
CA GLY A 327 -30.71 -30.74 13.48
C GLY A 327 -29.23 -30.47 13.32
N LYS A 328 -28.61 -30.71 12.15
CA LYS A 328 -27.16 -30.55 11.95
C LYS A 328 -26.76 -29.17 11.46
N LEU A 329 -27.71 -28.38 10.99
CA LEU A 329 -27.45 -27.08 10.41
C LEU A 329 -27.92 -25.91 11.30
N LEU A 330 -28.45 -26.18 12.49
CA LEU A 330 -29.03 -25.14 13.36
C LEU A 330 -28.02 -24.04 13.69
N ASN A 331 -26.86 -24.37 14.20
CA ASN A 331 -25.82 -23.40 14.52
C ASN A 331 -25.35 -22.61 13.29
N PHE A 332 -25.45 -23.19 12.11
CA PHE A 332 -25.11 -22.51 10.87
C PHE A 332 -26.20 -21.50 10.47
N VAL A 333 -27.47 -21.86 10.60
CA VAL A 333 -28.60 -20.92 10.36
C VAL A 333 -28.52 -19.75 11.31
N ASP A 334 -28.32 -19.98 12.61
CA ASP A 334 -28.21 -18.94 13.64
C ASP A 334 -27.05 -17.97 13.31
N ARG A 335 -25.93 -18.51 12.85
CA ARG A 335 -24.76 -17.72 12.46
C ARG A 335 -25.03 -16.86 11.22
N LEU A 336 -25.65 -17.43 10.18
CA LEU A 336 -26.06 -16.68 9.00
C LEU A 336 -26.98 -15.53 9.35
N GLN A 337 -28.00 -15.79 10.18
CA GLN A 337 -28.93 -14.75 10.65
C GLN A 337 -28.20 -13.68 11.45
N SER A 338 -27.31 -14.05 12.37
CA SER A 338 -26.53 -13.10 13.15
C SER A 338 -25.69 -12.17 12.29
N LYS A 339 -25.12 -12.68 11.20
CA LYS A 339 -24.31 -11.87 10.28
C LYS A 339 -25.17 -10.89 9.46
N ILE A 340 -26.36 -11.30 9.04
CA ILE A 340 -27.27 -10.44 8.30
C ILE A 340 -27.80 -9.29 9.17
N PHE A 341 -28.00 -9.53 10.46
CA PHE A 341 -28.44 -8.50 11.41
C PHE A 341 -27.30 -7.66 12.00
N ASP A 342 -26.04 -7.97 11.66
CA ASP A 342 -24.90 -7.17 12.12
C ASP A 342 -24.80 -5.88 11.32
N LYS A 343 -25.15 -4.77 11.95
CA LYS A 343 -25.07 -3.43 11.33
C LYS A 343 -23.72 -3.06 10.77
N ARG A 344 -22.64 -3.66 11.27
CA ARG A 344 -21.28 -3.43 10.74
C ARG A 344 -21.12 -3.99 9.33
N LEU A 345 -21.98 -4.90 8.91
CA LEU A 345 -22.02 -5.51 7.59
C LEU A 345 -23.09 -4.93 6.68
N ASP A 346 -23.83 -3.88 7.11
CA ASP A 346 -24.90 -3.27 6.32
C ASP A 346 -24.41 -2.79 4.94
N PHE A 347 -23.17 -2.35 4.83
CA PHE A 347 -22.59 -1.93 3.56
C PHE A 347 -22.44 -3.08 2.53
N VAL A 348 -22.49 -4.34 2.97
CA VAL A 348 -22.45 -5.54 2.11
C VAL A 348 -23.77 -6.30 2.12
N LEU A 349 -24.39 -6.48 3.28
CA LEU A 349 -25.55 -7.36 3.48
C LEU A 349 -26.88 -6.59 3.69
N GLY A 350 -26.83 -5.28 3.81
CA GLY A 350 -28.01 -4.44 4.02
C GLY A 350 -28.91 -4.35 2.78
N GLU A 351 -30.11 -3.75 2.96
CA GLU A 351 -31.12 -3.64 1.89
C GLU A 351 -30.58 -2.91 0.65
N GLY A 352 -29.70 -1.91 0.82
CA GLY A 352 -29.06 -1.20 -0.29
C GLY A 352 -28.27 -2.13 -1.21
N SER A 353 -27.59 -3.13 -0.66
CA SER A 353 -26.76 -4.08 -1.41
C SER A 353 -27.56 -5.01 -2.34
N LYS A 354 -28.86 -5.18 -2.08
CA LYS A 354 -29.75 -6.01 -2.91
C LYS A 354 -30.12 -5.35 -4.22
N SER A 355 -30.20 -4.02 -4.27
CA SER A 355 -30.68 -3.25 -5.41
C SER A 355 -29.59 -2.62 -6.26
N VAL A 356 -28.35 -2.53 -5.75
CA VAL A 356 -27.22 -1.95 -6.48
C VAL A 356 -26.80 -2.85 -7.62
N THR A 357 -26.62 -2.30 -8.81
CA THR A 357 -26.13 -3.01 -9.99
C THR A 357 -24.59 -3.04 -10.00
N PHE A 358 -24.01 -3.98 -10.76
CA PHE A 358 -22.56 -4.04 -11.00
C PHE A 358 -22.03 -2.71 -11.56
N LYS A 359 -22.78 -2.09 -12.49
CA LYS A 359 -22.40 -0.80 -13.08
C LYS A 359 -22.33 0.32 -12.04
N GLU A 360 -23.36 0.45 -11.20
CA GLU A 360 -23.39 1.45 -10.12
C GLU A 360 -22.26 1.23 -9.10
N THR A 361 -21.96 -0.04 -8.76
CA THR A 361 -20.82 -0.37 -7.90
C THR A 361 -19.51 0.12 -8.51
N LEU A 362 -19.28 -0.12 -9.81
CA LEU A 362 -18.07 0.36 -10.49
C LEU A 362 -18.01 1.89 -10.53
N GLU A 363 -19.10 2.56 -10.85
CA GLU A 363 -19.17 4.04 -10.88
C GLU A 363 -18.93 4.68 -9.50
N THR A 364 -19.22 3.96 -8.42
CA THR A 364 -18.92 4.43 -7.06
C THR A 364 -17.45 4.27 -6.69
N LEU A 365 -16.79 3.22 -7.21
CA LEU A 365 -15.40 2.88 -6.86
C LEU A 365 -14.37 3.60 -7.76
N ILE A 366 -14.75 4.01 -8.97
CA ILE A 366 -13.87 4.61 -9.99
C ILE A 366 -14.26 6.07 -10.26
#